data_3431adeea3e01eb9d65540316f22218f
#
_entry.id   3431adeea3e01eb9d65540316f22218f
#
_cell.length_a   1.000
_cell.length_b   1.000
_cell.length_c   1.000
_cell.angle_alpha   90.00
_cell.angle_beta   90.00
_cell.angle_gamma   90.00
#
_symmetry.space_group_name_H-M   'P 1'
#
loop_
_entity.id
_entity.type
_entity.pdbx_description
1 polymer ?
#
loop_
_entity_poly.entity_id
_entity_poly.type
_entity_poly.pdbx_seq_one_letter_code
_entity_poly.pdbx_strand_id
1 'polypeptide(L)'
;MKIYPVILSGGAGTRLWPLSRAVLPKQLLPLVADKTMLQETALRVSGLPGLMAPLVVCGNDHRFMVAEQLRAAGITPLGILLEPVGRNTAPAVAAAAHYLKSVDPEAVMLVLPADHVIENREAFKDAVLRAAEMVKGGGLATFGIVPKSPETGYGYIRRGAALAARDDCYQVERFVEKPDLATAQAFLADGGYYWNSGMFMFAAERYLAELAKFAPEIAAAADKAVNTGYRDLDFCRLDEAAFTACPSDSIDYAVMEHTQDAVVVPADIGWSDVGSWSALWEVQQHDENGNAKRGDVYLDGVKNSLVRAESRIVAVVGVEDIVVVETQDAVLVAHKDQVQRVKQVVDHLKSKERTEHLHHTRVYRPWGHYEGIDAGDRFQVKRITVKPGEKLSLQMHHHRAEHWVVVSGTARVTCGDKVSLLSENESTYIPIGMNHRLENPGKLPLHIIEVQSGSYLGEDDIVRFEDIYKRS
;
A
#
# COMPACT_ATOMS: atom_id res chain seq x y z
N MET A 1 25.81 -4.18 -13.34
CA MET A 1 24.84 -3.10 -13.10
C MET A 1 24.09 -3.41 -11.81
N LYS A 2 24.02 -2.47 -10.89
CA LYS A 2 23.24 -2.62 -9.65
C LYS A 2 21.81 -2.10 -9.90
N ILE A 3 20.82 -2.94 -9.60
CA ILE A 3 19.39 -2.65 -9.80
C ILE A 3 18.76 -2.43 -8.43
N TYR A 4 18.24 -1.25 -8.19
CA TYR A 4 17.54 -0.88 -6.97
C TYR A 4 16.02 -0.89 -7.19
N PRO A 5 15.28 -1.84 -6.61
CA PRO A 5 13.83 -1.75 -6.60
C PRO A 5 13.39 -0.50 -5.84
N VAL A 6 12.62 0.36 -6.47
CA VAL A 6 11.96 1.51 -5.86
C VAL A 6 10.48 1.21 -5.81
N ILE A 7 9.98 0.86 -4.62
CA ILE A 7 8.61 0.44 -4.44
C ILE A 7 7.77 1.63 -4.00
N LEU A 8 6.82 2.04 -4.84
CA LEU A 8 5.90 3.13 -4.56
C LEU A 8 4.67 2.59 -3.83
N SER A 9 4.58 2.86 -2.54
CA SER A 9 3.49 2.42 -1.66
C SER A 9 2.55 3.59 -1.31
N GLY A 10 2.06 4.27 -2.36
CA GLY A 10 1.11 5.37 -2.27
C GLY A 10 -0.32 4.98 -2.65
N GLY A 11 -1.25 5.92 -2.49
CA GLY A 11 -2.65 5.75 -2.87
C GLY A 11 -3.53 5.12 -1.78
N ALA A 12 -4.80 5.51 -1.73
CA ALA A 12 -5.76 5.04 -0.71
C ALA A 12 -6.56 3.80 -1.14
N GLY A 13 -6.57 3.45 -2.44
CA GLY A 13 -7.25 2.24 -2.97
C GLY A 13 -8.75 2.14 -2.65
N THR A 14 -9.47 3.27 -2.55
CA THR A 14 -10.85 3.36 -2.03
C THR A 14 -11.88 2.52 -2.76
N ARG A 15 -11.60 2.12 -4.02
CA ARG A 15 -12.51 1.28 -4.83
C ARG A 15 -12.63 -0.17 -4.32
N LEU A 16 -11.72 -0.61 -3.44
CA LEU A 16 -11.80 -1.92 -2.78
C LEU A 16 -12.35 -1.84 -1.36
N TRP A 17 -13.11 -0.77 -1.04
CA TRP A 17 -13.91 -0.74 0.17
C TRP A 17 -14.90 -1.93 0.17
N PRO A 18 -15.14 -2.64 1.29
CA PRO A 18 -14.77 -2.33 2.67
C PRO A 18 -13.41 -2.86 3.13
N LEU A 19 -12.63 -3.57 2.29
CA LEU A 19 -11.30 -4.05 2.70
C LEU A 19 -10.26 -2.93 2.74
N SER A 20 -10.17 -2.11 1.69
CA SER A 20 -9.27 -0.96 1.71
C SER A 20 -9.88 0.20 2.47
N ARG A 21 -9.09 0.80 3.33
CA ARG A 21 -9.43 1.96 4.16
C ARG A 21 -8.30 2.99 4.06
N ALA A 22 -8.55 4.23 4.46
CA ALA A 22 -7.53 5.27 4.38
C ALA A 22 -6.24 4.89 5.12
N VAL A 23 -6.36 4.31 6.33
CA VAL A 23 -5.21 3.86 7.12
C VAL A 23 -4.72 2.44 6.81
N LEU A 24 -5.45 1.68 6.00
CA LEU A 24 -5.07 0.35 5.52
C LEU A 24 -5.37 0.24 4.03
N PRO A 25 -4.57 0.90 3.18
CA PRO A 25 -4.79 0.92 1.76
C PRO A 25 -4.48 -0.43 1.11
N LYS A 26 -4.93 -0.60 -0.13
CA LYS A 26 -4.91 -1.84 -0.90
C LYS A 26 -3.54 -2.53 -0.94
N GLN A 27 -2.46 -1.78 -1.08
CA GLN A 27 -1.09 -2.33 -1.15
C GLN A 27 -0.64 -3.03 0.14
N LEU A 28 -1.27 -2.73 1.25
CA LEU A 28 -0.98 -3.35 2.56
C LEU A 28 -1.93 -4.52 2.89
N LEU A 29 -2.77 -4.94 1.93
CA LEU A 29 -3.74 -6.02 2.08
C LEU A 29 -3.28 -7.30 1.35
N PRO A 30 -3.58 -8.50 1.89
CA PRO A 30 -3.41 -9.78 1.22
C PRO A 30 -4.63 -10.03 0.31
N LEU A 31 -4.63 -9.45 -0.90
CA LEU A 31 -5.80 -9.51 -1.79
C LEU A 31 -5.88 -10.81 -2.58
N VAL A 32 -4.78 -11.22 -3.20
CA VAL A 32 -4.72 -12.39 -4.11
C VAL A 32 -4.09 -13.59 -3.45
N ALA A 33 -3.06 -13.38 -2.63
CA ALA A 33 -2.31 -14.42 -1.92
C ALA A 33 -2.37 -14.18 -0.39
N ASP A 34 -1.63 -15.00 0.37
CA ASP A 34 -1.52 -14.83 1.83
C ASP A 34 -0.61 -13.66 2.22
N LYS A 35 0.29 -13.28 1.32
CA LYS A 35 1.14 -12.10 1.51
C LYS A 35 0.45 -10.85 0.98
N THR A 36 0.76 -9.71 1.60
CA THR A 36 0.27 -8.41 1.14
C THR A 36 0.85 -8.05 -0.22
N MET A 37 0.19 -7.16 -0.96
CA MET A 37 0.66 -6.76 -2.29
C MET A 37 2.05 -6.10 -2.23
N LEU A 38 2.36 -5.34 -1.17
CA LEU A 38 3.70 -4.81 -0.91
C LEU A 38 4.74 -5.93 -0.78
N GLN A 39 4.44 -6.96 0.03
CA GLN A 39 5.33 -8.12 0.19
C GLN A 39 5.52 -8.87 -1.12
N GLU A 40 4.43 -9.12 -1.86
CA GLU A 40 4.49 -9.76 -3.18
C GLU A 40 5.34 -8.94 -4.17
N THR A 41 5.20 -7.62 -4.18
CA THR A 41 6.00 -6.73 -5.03
C THR A 41 7.48 -6.79 -4.70
N ALA A 42 7.84 -6.78 -3.43
CA ALA A 42 9.24 -6.86 -3.00
C ALA A 42 9.86 -8.25 -3.26
N LEU A 43 9.07 -9.33 -3.15
CA LEU A 43 9.55 -10.69 -3.36
C LEU A 43 9.63 -11.10 -4.84
N ARG A 44 8.81 -10.51 -5.73
CA ARG A 44 8.77 -10.90 -7.15
C ARG A 44 10.07 -10.67 -7.91
N VAL A 45 10.88 -9.71 -7.47
CA VAL A 45 12.18 -9.39 -8.07
C VAL A 45 13.33 -10.23 -7.52
N SER A 46 13.09 -11.06 -6.51
CA SER A 46 14.13 -11.88 -5.89
C SER A 46 14.82 -12.80 -6.89
N GLY A 47 16.15 -12.87 -6.81
CA GLY A 47 16.98 -13.67 -7.70
C GLY A 47 17.39 -12.98 -9.01
N LEU A 48 17.00 -11.74 -9.26
CA LEU A 48 17.53 -10.96 -10.38
C LEU A 48 19.04 -10.66 -10.22
N PRO A 49 19.84 -10.80 -11.27
CA PRO A 49 21.24 -10.47 -11.23
C PRO A 49 21.48 -8.99 -10.92
N GLY A 50 22.32 -8.69 -9.95
CA GLY A 50 22.64 -7.31 -9.55
C GLY A 50 21.56 -6.63 -8.72
N LEU A 51 20.57 -7.38 -8.23
CA LEU A 51 19.52 -6.86 -7.36
C LEU A 51 20.10 -6.37 -6.04
N MET A 52 19.71 -5.16 -5.66
CA MET A 52 20.04 -4.53 -4.39
C MET A 52 18.84 -4.54 -3.44
N ALA A 53 19.05 -4.13 -2.19
CA ALA A 53 17.96 -3.96 -1.23
C ALA A 53 16.95 -2.91 -1.74
N PRO A 54 15.62 -3.15 -1.56
CA PRO A 54 14.60 -2.23 -2.04
C PRO A 54 14.59 -0.92 -1.26
N LEU A 55 14.34 0.17 -1.95
CA LEU A 55 13.94 1.46 -1.38
C LEU A 55 12.42 1.57 -1.46
N VAL A 56 11.75 1.90 -0.36
CA VAL A 56 10.29 2.05 -0.34
C VAL A 56 9.92 3.50 -0.14
N VAL A 57 8.96 4.01 -0.92
CA VAL A 57 8.39 5.34 -0.74
C VAL A 57 6.94 5.18 -0.26
N CYS A 58 6.59 5.76 0.87
CA CYS A 58 5.24 5.68 1.42
C CYS A 58 4.85 6.93 2.21
N GLY A 59 3.56 7.13 2.43
CA GLY A 59 3.06 8.18 3.31
C GLY A 59 3.46 7.93 4.78
N ASN A 60 3.66 9.01 5.52
CA ASN A 60 4.08 8.97 6.91
C ASN A 60 3.19 8.06 7.80
N ASP A 61 1.88 8.03 7.56
CA ASP A 61 0.92 7.26 8.36
C ASP A 61 1.07 5.75 8.21
N HIS A 62 1.60 5.29 7.08
CA HIS A 62 1.75 3.87 6.78
C HIS A 62 3.13 3.30 7.16
N ARG A 63 4.08 4.14 7.59
CA ARG A 63 5.49 3.78 7.79
C ARG A 63 5.73 2.53 8.64
N PHE A 64 5.03 2.42 9.78
CA PHE A 64 5.22 1.28 10.69
C PHE A 64 4.69 -0.02 10.10
N MET A 65 3.57 0.05 9.39
CA MET A 65 2.98 -1.12 8.74
C MET A 65 3.84 -1.60 7.57
N VAL A 66 4.37 -0.67 6.77
CA VAL A 66 5.33 -0.96 5.69
C VAL A 66 6.57 -1.64 6.27
N ALA A 67 7.19 -1.07 7.30
CA ALA A 67 8.37 -1.65 7.94
C ALA A 67 8.11 -3.05 8.51
N GLU A 68 6.96 -3.24 9.16
CA GLU A 68 6.57 -4.53 9.73
C GLU A 68 6.32 -5.60 8.67
N GLN A 69 5.61 -5.25 7.59
CA GLN A 69 5.33 -6.19 6.51
C GLN A 69 6.60 -6.62 5.79
N LEU A 70 7.54 -5.71 5.56
CA LEU A 70 8.84 -6.05 4.98
C LEU A 70 9.63 -6.97 5.92
N ARG A 71 9.68 -6.67 7.22
CA ARG A 71 10.34 -7.51 8.22
C ARG A 71 9.73 -8.91 8.28
N ALA A 72 8.39 -9.02 8.28
CA ALA A 72 7.68 -10.29 8.26
C ALA A 72 7.96 -11.13 7.00
N ALA A 73 8.32 -10.48 5.90
CA ALA A 73 8.75 -11.14 4.66
C ALA A 73 10.26 -11.46 4.62
N GLY A 74 11.02 -11.13 5.68
CA GLY A 74 12.48 -11.32 5.73
C GLY A 74 13.24 -10.32 4.85
N ILE A 75 12.65 -9.17 4.52
CA ILE A 75 13.24 -8.14 3.65
C ILE A 75 13.74 -6.99 4.51
N THR A 76 15.03 -6.67 4.38
CA THR A 76 15.63 -5.47 4.95
C THR A 76 15.70 -4.42 3.84
N PRO A 77 14.93 -3.32 3.90
CA PRO A 77 15.00 -2.27 2.92
C PRO A 77 16.30 -1.46 3.05
N LEU A 78 16.75 -0.86 1.95
CA LEU A 78 17.82 0.14 1.96
C LEU A 78 17.41 1.38 2.77
N GLY A 79 16.14 1.72 2.70
CA GLY A 79 15.49 2.80 3.44
C GLY A 79 14.00 2.84 3.15
N ILE A 80 13.26 3.56 3.99
CA ILE A 80 11.84 3.87 3.78
C ILE A 80 11.73 5.39 3.75
N LEU A 81 11.50 5.97 2.56
CA LEU A 81 11.28 7.39 2.38
C LEU A 81 9.84 7.73 2.74
N LEU A 82 9.67 8.73 3.60
CA LEU A 82 8.36 9.16 4.07
C LEU A 82 7.92 10.45 3.39
N GLU A 83 6.87 10.35 2.59
CA GLU A 83 6.19 11.51 2.05
C GLU A 83 5.31 12.15 3.13
N PRO A 84 5.50 13.44 3.44
CA PRO A 84 4.62 14.15 4.39
C PRO A 84 3.22 14.36 3.80
N VAL A 85 3.11 14.46 2.49
CA VAL A 85 1.86 14.61 1.72
C VAL A 85 2.01 13.93 0.36
N GLY A 86 0.95 13.33 -0.17
CA GLY A 86 0.99 12.74 -1.50
C GLY A 86 1.10 13.80 -2.61
N ARG A 87 2.08 13.65 -3.49
CA ARG A 87 2.35 14.55 -4.64
C ARG A 87 2.40 13.81 -5.98
N ASN A 88 1.74 12.65 -6.08
CA ASN A 88 1.77 11.79 -7.25
C ASN A 88 3.16 11.16 -7.48
N THR A 89 3.40 10.52 -8.63
CA THR A 89 4.55 9.63 -8.83
C THR A 89 5.84 10.35 -9.21
N ALA A 90 5.81 11.48 -9.92
CA ALA A 90 7.04 12.18 -10.32
C ALA A 90 7.87 12.67 -9.11
N PRO A 91 7.30 13.36 -8.11
CA PRO A 91 8.04 13.76 -6.92
C PRO A 91 8.54 12.58 -6.08
N ALA A 92 7.74 11.50 -5.96
CA ALA A 92 8.13 10.29 -5.24
C ALA A 92 9.36 9.61 -5.87
N VAL A 93 9.34 9.45 -7.21
CA VAL A 93 10.46 8.88 -7.97
C VAL A 93 11.68 9.79 -7.95
N ALA A 94 11.48 11.13 -8.00
CA ALA A 94 12.56 12.11 -7.89
C ALA A 94 13.27 12.05 -6.54
N ALA A 95 12.49 11.99 -5.44
CA ALA A 95 13.05 11.83 -4.10
C ALA A 95 13.85 10.52 -3.96
N ALA A 96 13.31 9.40 -4.50
CA ALA A 96 14.03 8.14 -4.55
C ALA A 96 15.32 8.22 -5.37
N ALA A 97 15.30 8.90 -6.52
CA ALA A 97 16.47 9.09 -7.38
C ALA A 97 17.57 9.91 -6.70
N HIS A 98 17.23 11.02 -6.04
CA HIS A 98 18.18 11.82 -5.26
C HIS A 98 18.79 11.03 -4.11
N TYR A 99 17.94 10.29 -3.36
CA TYR A 99 18.43 9.43 -2.29
C TYR A 99 19.38 8.35 -2.80
N LEU A 100 19.01 7.63 -3.86
CA LEU A 100 19.86 6.58 -4.43
C LEU A 100 21.15 7.13 -5.01
N LYS A 101 21.12 8.27 -5.68
CA LYS A 101 22.33 8.92 -6.20
C LYS A 101 23.33 9.29 -5.10
N SER A 102 22.85 9.62 -3.90
CA SER A 102 23.72 9.86 -2.74
C SER A 102 24.39 8.59 -2.20
N VAL A 103 23.77 7.41 -2.42
CA VAL A 103 24.30 6.10 -1.99
C VAL A 103 25.16 5.45 -3.08
N ASP A 104 24.72 5.53 -4.33
CA ASP A 104 25.37 4.95 -5.50
C ASP A 104 25.14 5.86 -6.72
N PRO A 105 26.13 6.60 -7.19
CA PRO A 105 25.98 7.50 -8.34
C PRO A 105 25.55 6.79 -9.63
N GLU A 106 25.84 5.50 -9.78
CA GLU A 106 25.49 4.68 -10.94
C GLU A 106 24.19 3.87 -10.72
N ALA A 107 23.39 4.22 -9.71
CA ALA A 107 22.17 3.50 -9.37
C ALA A 107 21.19 3.43 -10.55
N VAL A 108 20.76 2.21 -10.87
CA VAL A 108 19.65 1.97 -11.79
C VAL A 108 18.42 1.62 -10.97
N MET A 109 17.36 2.39 -11.16
CA MET A 109 16.08 2.25 -10.48
C MET A 109 15.16 1.31 -11.27
N LEU A 110 14.55 0.35 -10.58
CA LEU A 110 13.41 -0.39 -11.08
C LEU A 110 12.19 0.08 -10.26
N VAL A 111 11.41 0.97 -10.83
CA VAL A 111 10.24 1.59 -10.18
C VAL A 111 9.03 0.68 -10.29
N LEU A 112 8.46 0.32 -9.15
CA LEU A 112 7.38 -0.67 -9.03
C LEU A 112 6.25 -0.12 -8.16
N PRO A 113 5.03 0.02 -8.66
CA PRO A 113 3.85 0.21 -7.82
C PRO A 113 3.66 -1.00 -6.88
N ALA A 114 3.39 -0.73 -5.60
CA ALA A 114 3.23 -1.77 -4.58
C ALA A 114 1.91 -2.55 -4.67
N ASP A 115 1.02 -2.14 -5.56
CA ASP A 115 -0.40 -2.53 -5.59
C ASP A 115 -0.83 -3.23 -6.88
N HIS A 116 0.13 -3.72 -7.68
CA HIS A 116 -0.12 -4.47 -8.91
C HIS A 116 0.10 -5.97 -8.71
N VAL A 117 -0.72 -6.76 -9.38
CA VAL A 117 -0.57 -8.22 -9.51
C VAL A 117 0.26 -8.53 -10.75
N ILE A 118 1.14 -9.49 -10.64
CA ILE A 118 1.89 -10.11 -11.73
C ILE A 118 1.87 -11.62 -11.50
N GLU A 119 1.20 -12.35 -12.38
CA GLU A 119 1.04 -13.81 -12.24
C GLU A 119 2.29 -14.55 -12.68
N ASN A 120 2.88 -14.16 -13.81
CA ASN A 120 4.06 -14.82 -14.37
C ASN A 120 5.35 -14.07 -13.95
N ARG A 121 5.91 -14.50 -12.82
CA ARG A 121 7.13 -13.88 -12.26
C ARG A 121 8.37 -14.08 -13.13
N GLU A 122 8.50 -15.21 -13.81
CA GLU A 122 9.67 -15.47 -14.65
C GLU A 122 9.63 -14.62 -15.91
N ALA A 123 8.48 -14.51 -16.58
CA ALA A 123 8.32 -13.59 -17.71
C ALA A 123 8.55 -12.13 -17.30
N PHE A 124 8.19 -11.75 -16.06
CA PHE A 124 8.50 -10.42 -15.54
C PHE A 124 10.00 -10.21 -15.36
N LYS A 125 10.72 -11.17 -14.79
CA LYS A 125 12.19 -11.11 -14.65
C LYS A 125 12.89 -10.99 -16.01
N ASP A 126 12.44 -11.73 -17.00
CA ASP A 126 12.95 -11.62 -18.37
C ASP A 126 12.71 -10.22 -18.96
N ALA A 127 11.52 -9.64 -18.72
CA ALA A 127 11.24 -8.28 -19.15
C ALA A 127 12.17 -7.27 -18.45
N VAL A 128 12.44 -7.43 -17.14
CA VAL A 128 13.39 -6.59 -16.39
C VAL A 128 14.80 -6.71 -16.96
N LEU A 129 15.25 -7.91 -17.33
CA LEU A 129 16.58 -8.10 -17.95
C LEU A 129 16.68 -7.41 -19.32
N ARG A 130 15.61 -7.47 -20.14
CA ARG A 130 15.52 -6.73 -21.40
C ARG A 130 15.56 -5.21 -21.18
N ALA A 131 14.79 -4.71 -20.20
CA ALA A 131 14.83 -3.29 -19.82
C ALA A 131 16.21 -2.86 -19.35
N ALA A 132 16.92 -3.72 -18.61
CA ALA A 132 18.27 -3.46 -18.14
C ALA A 132 19.28 -3.24 -19.28
N GLU A 133 19.14 -3.94 -20.40
CA GLU A 133 19.95 -3.73 -21.60
C GLU A 133 19.68 -2.36 -22.25
N MET A 134 18.40 -1.94 -22.29
CA MET A 134 18.01 -0.65 -22.84
C MET A 134 18.53 0.52 -21.99
N VAL A 135 18.49 0.37 -20.66
CA VAL A 135 19.00 1.38 -19.72
C VAL A 135 20.51 1.58 -19.85
N LYS A 136 21.29 0.53 -20.16
CA LYS A 136 22.73 0.67 -20.45
C LYS A 136 23.00 1.59 -21.65
N GLY A 137 22.07 1.66 -22.60
CA GLY A 137 22.12 2.58 -23.75
C GLY A 137 21.61 4.00 -23.45
N GLY A 138 21.25 4.30 -22.19
CA GLY A 138 20.72 5.60 -21.77
C GLY A 138 19.20 5.77 -21.90
N GLY A 139 18.48 4.71 -22.27
CA GLY A 139 17.02 4.73 -22.41
C GLY A 139 16.26 4.80 -21.06
N LEU A 140 15.08 5.40 -21.08
CA LEU A 140 14.10 5.32 -20.01
C LEU A 140 13.08 4.24 -20.37
N ALA A 141 13.22 3.06 -19.78
CA ALA A 141 12.38 1.92 -20.13
C ALA A 141 11.06 1.95 -19.33
N THR A 142 9.96 1.68 -20.03
CA THR A 142 8.64 1.35 -19.44
C THR A 142 8.21 -0.03 -19.88
N PHE A 143 7.38 -0.70 -19.05
CA PHE A 143 6.86 -2.04 -19.34
C PHE A 143 5.46 -1.90 -19.95
N GLY A 144 5.36 -2.23 -21.22
CA GLY A 144 4.11 -2.19 -21.97
C GLY A 144 3.37 -3.53 -21.89
N ILE A 145 2.19 -3.54 -21.28
CA ILE A 145 1.38 -4.76 -21.14
C ILE A 145 0.60 -4.98 -22.42
N VAL A 146 0.61 -6.23 -22.92
CA VAL A 146 -0.17 -6.61 -24.10
C VAL A 146 -1.67 -6.49 -23.76
N PRO A 147 -2.42 -5.62 -24.49
CA PRO A 147 -3.84 -5.40 -24.18
C PRO A 147 -4.67 -6.64 -24.52
N LYS A 148 -5.59 -7.01 -23.62
CA LYS A 148 -6.55 -8.12 -23.83
C LYS A 148 -7.97 -7.61 -24.02
N SER A 149 -8.23 -6.37 -23.67
CA SER A 149 -9.55 -5.69 -23.72
C SER A 149 -9.37 -4.19 -23.98
N PRO A 150 -10.42 -3.49 -24.45
CA PRO A 150 -10.36 -2.05 -24.72
C PRO A 150 -10.58 -1.24 -23.43
N GLU A 151 -9.63 -1.30 -22.50
CA GLU A 151 -9.71 -0.62 -21.21
C GLU A 151 -9.63 0.90 -21.36
N THR A 152 -10.59 1.61 -20.78
CA THR A 152 -10.63 3.08 -20.78
C THR A 152 -10.03 3.69 -19.51
N GLY A 153 -9.70 2.85 -18.52
CA GLY A 153 -9.09 3.26 -17.26
C GLY A 153 -7.57 3.32 -17.29
N TYR A 154 -6.93 2.84 -18.36
CA TYR A 154 -5.48 2.75 -18.48
C TYR A 154 -4.91 3.74 -19.50
N GLY A 155 -3.64 4.09 -19.32
CA GLY A 155 -2.84 4.72 -20.35
C GLY A 155 -2.40 3.70 -21.42
N TYR A 156 -2.23 4.16 -22.65
CA TYR A 156 -1.76 3.37 -23.78
C TYR A 156 -0.45 3.94 -24.32
N ILE A 157 0.46 3.03 -24.68
CA ILE A 157 1.78 3.34 -25.26
C ILE A 157 1.79 2.83 -26.68
N ARG A 158 1.94 3.73 -27.67
CA ARG A 158 2.20 3.33 -29.06
C ARG A 158 3.66 3.00 -29.24
N ARG A 159 3.95 1.81 -29.76
CA ARG A 159 5.31 1.46 -30.17
C ARG A 159 5.70 2.15 -31.48
N GLY A 160 6.91 2.63 -31.53
CA GLY A 160 7.57 3.12 -32.73
C GLY A 160 8.47 2.07 -33.37
N ALA A 161 9.63 2.48 -33.85
CA ALA A 161 10.62 1.60 -34.46
C ALA A 161 11.23 0.63 -33.44
N ALA A 162 11.54 -0.60 -33.90
CA ALA A 162 12.33 -1.53 -33.12
C ALA A 162 13.75 -0.99 -32.89
N LEU A 163 14.30 -1.29 -31.73
CA LEU A 163 15.63 -0.84 -31.37
C LEU A 163 16.72 -1.72 -31.95
N ALA A 164 17.82 -1.11 -32.43
CA ALA A 164 18.92 -1.86 -33.02
C ALA A 164 19.59 -2.84 -32.04
N ALA A 165 19.54 -2.57 -30.74
CA ALA A 165 20.07 -3.46 -29.72
C ALA A 165 19.20 -4.70 -29.48
N ARG A 166 17.87 -4.57 -29.69
CA ARG A 166 16.88 -5.64 -29.52
C ARG A 166 15.65 -5.36 -30.38
N ASP A 167 15.30 -6.31 -31.24
CA ASP A 167 14.13 -6.23 -32.13
C ASP A 167 12.78 -6.43 -31.43
N ASP A 168 12.81 -6.89 -30.17
CA ASP A 168 11.65 -7.08 -29.30
C ASP A 168 11.43 -5.94 -28.30
N CYS A 169 12.19 -4.83 -28.42
CA CYS A 169 12.02 -3.59 -27.67
C CYS A 169 11.87 -2.42 -28.65
N TYR A 170 11.04 -1.45 -28.32
CA TYR A 170 10.67 -0.40 -29.26
C TYR A 170 10.85 0.98 -28.65
N GLN A 171 11.14 1.95 -29.50
CA GLN A 171 11.02 3.36 -29.12
C GLN A 171 9.54 3.65 -28.82
N VAL A 172 9.27 4.50 -27.85
CA VAL A 172 7.92 5.00 -27.60
C VAL A 172 7.63 6.10 -28.62
N GLU A 173 6.56 5.93 -29.41
CA GLU A 173 6.10 6.94 -30.34
C GLU A 173 5.22 7.98 -29.65
N ARG A 174 4.31 7.53 -28.78
CA ARG A 174 3.45 8.42 -27.98
C ARG A 174 2.79 7.69 -26.81
N PHE A 175 2.37 8.45 -25.82
CA PHE A 175 1.47 8.04 -24.76
C PHE A 175 0.04 8.59 -25.04
N VAL A 176 -0.98 7.86 -24.62
CA VAL A 176 -2.37 8.31 -24.65
C VAL A 176 -3.04 7.88 -23.34
N GLU A 177 -3.36 8.82 -22.50
CA GLU A 177 -3.93 8.53 -21.17
C GLU A 177 -5.44 8.44 -21.26
N LYS A 178 -6.00 7.35 -20.75
CA LYS A 178 -7.43 7.09 -20.57
C LYS A 178 -8.30 7.47 -21.80
N PRO A 179 -8.11 6.78 -22.94
CA PRO A 179 -8.90 7.05 -24.15
C PRO A 179 -10.37 6.71 -23.93
N ASP A 180 -11.23 7.23 -24.80
CA ASP A 180 -12.60 6.75 -24.88
C ASP A 180 -12.68 5.31 -25.43
N LEU A 181 -13.84 4.67 -25.28
CA LEU A 181 -14.02 3.27 -25.67
C LEU A 181 -13.75 3.03 -27.17
N ALA A 182 -14.18 3.92 -28.05
CA ALA A 182 -13.98 3.76 -29.49
C ALA A 182 -12.50 3.84 -29.85
N THR A 183 -11.77 4.75 -29.22
CA THR A 183 -10.32 4.90 -29.36
C THR A 183 -9.59 3.68 -28.80
N ALA A 184 -9.98 3.17 -27.63
CA ALA A 184 -9.40 1.97 -27.03
C ALA A 184 -9.62 0.72 -27.92
N GLN A 185 -10.80 0.57 -28.52
CA GLN A 185 -11.11 -0.49 -29.49
C GLN A 185 -10.21 -0.38 -30.74
N ALA A 186 -10.02 0.84 -31.27
CA ALA A 186 -9.12 1.06 -32.39
C ALA A 186 -7.67 0.71 -32.05
N PHE A 187 -7.20 1.03 -30.88
CA PHE A 187 -5.84 0.67 -30.41
C PHE A 187 -5.64 -0.85 -30.30
N LEU A 188 -6.65 -1.55 -29.82
CA LEU A 188 -6.61 -3.01 -29.73
C LEU A 188 -6.57 -3.65 -31.14
N ALA A 189 -7.34 -3.12 -32.10
CA ALA A 189 -7.36 -3.60 -33.49
C ALA A 189 -6.06 -3.27 -34.26
N ASP A 190 -5.40 -2.15 -33.98
CA ASP A 190 -4.10 -1.74 -34.54
C ASP A 190 -2.99 -2.72 -34.17
N GLY A 191 -3.01 -3.25 -32.93
CA GLY A 191 -2.00 -4.19 -32.41
C GLY A 191 -0.63 -3.56 -32.11
N GLY A 192 -0.45 -2.25 -32.32
CA GLY A 192 0.77 -1.49 -32.05
C GLY A 192 0.77 -0.76 -30.71
N TYR A 193 -0.24 -1.00 -29.87
CA TYR A 193 -0.38 -0.36 -28.57
C TYR A 193 -0.25 -1.34 -27.41
N TYR A 194 0.30 -0.84 -26.32
CA TYR A 194 0.41 -1.55 -25.04
C TYR A 194 -0.24 -0.74 -23.94
N TRP A 195 -0.77 -1.36 -22.89
CA TRP A 195 -1.15 -0.62 -21.69
C TRP A 195 0.09 -0.15 -20.94
N ASN A 196 0.04 1.07 -20.43
CA ASN A 196 1.05 1.58 -19.52
C ASN A 196 0.90 0.93 -18.14
N SER A 197 1.89 0.16 -17.74
CA SER A 197 1.89 -0.54 -16.46
C SER A 197 2.21 0.37 -15.27
N GLY A 198 2.71 1.59 -15.49
CA GLY A 198 3.27 2.43 -14.42
C GLY A 198 4.55 1.88 -13.79
N MET A 199 5.16 0.87 -14.41
CA MET A 199 6.47 0.35 -14.01
C MET A 199 7.54 0.90 -14.95
N PHE A 200 8.69 1.30 -14.38
CA PHE A 200 9.77 1.92 -15.14
C PHE A 200 11.14 1.40 -14.73
N MET A 201 12.12 1.52 -15.64
CA MET A 201 13.51 1.23 -15.32
C MET A 201 14.42 2.24 -16.01
N PHE A 202 15.29 2.89 -15.24
CA PHE A 202 16.25 3.90 -15.75
C PHE A 202 17.37 4.18 -14.72
N ALA A 203 18.47 4.76 -15.18
CA ALA A 203 19.48 5.30 -14.27
C ALA A 203 18.91 6.52 -13.52
N ALA A 204 19.17 6.62 -12.21
CA ALA A 204 18.69 7.71 -11.38
C ALA A 204 19.12 9.08 -11.94
N GLU A 205 20.37 9.20 -12.36
CA GLU A 205 20.90 10.43 -12.96
C GLU A 205 20.18 10.80 -14.26
N ARG A 206 19.89 9.80 -15.11
CA ARG A 206 19.21 10.05 -16.38
C ARG A 206 17.78 10.56 -16.17
N TYR A 207 17.05 9.95 -15.24
CA TYR A 207 15.71 10.41 -14.87
C TYR A 207 15.74 11.85 -14.34
N LEU A 208 16.65 12.17 -13.41
CA LEU A 208 16.77 13.51 -12.85
C LEU A 208 17.13 14.56 -13.91
N ALA A 209 17.95 14.20 -14.91
CA ALA A 209 18.29 15.09 -16.02
C ALA A 209 17.04 15.42 -16.89
N GLU A 210 16.22 14.40 -17.23
CA GLU A 210 14.99 14.62 -17.98
C GLU A 210 13.96 15.39 -17.16
N LEU A 211 13.81 15.06 -15.87
CA LEU A 211 12.91 15.77 -14.97
C LEU A 211 13.29 17.25 -14.85
N ALA A 212 14.57 17.56 -14.71
CA ALA A 212 15.06 18.96 -14.64
C ALA A 212 14.77 19.74 -15.94
N LYS A 213 14.74 19.04 -17.08
CA LYS A 213 14.44 19.63 -18.40
C LYS A 213 12.95 19.93 -18.57
N PHE A 214 12.06 19.01 -18.17
CA PHE A 214 10.64 19.09 -18.46
C PHE A 214 9.78 19.57 -17.27
N ALA A 215 10.22 19.31 -16.04
CA ALA A 215 9.53 19.71 -14.81
C ALA A 215 10.53 20.24 -13.75
N PRO A 216 11.24 21.36 -14.03
CA PRO A 216 12.33 21.88 -13.18
C PRO A 216 11.87 22.20 -11.75
N GLU A 217 10.62 22.61 -11.55
CA GLU A 217 10.07 22.89 -10.21
C GLU A 217 9.98 21.62 -9.36
N ILE A 218 9.56 20.49 -9.95
CA ILE A 218 9.52 19.21 -9.27
C ILE A 218 10.94 18.75 -8.95
N ALA A 219 11.87 18.86 -9.90
CA ALA A 219 13.26 18.47 -9.69
C ALA A 219 13.90 19.26 -8.52
N ALA A 220 13.74 20.58 -8.49
CA ALA A 220 14.29 21.43 -7.44
C ALA A 220 13.64 21.18 -6.06
N ALA A 221 12.32 20.98 -6.02
CA ALA A 221 11.62 20.72 -4.77
C ALA A 221 11.99 19.35 -4.16
N ALA A 222 12.10 18.31 -5.01
CA ALA A 222 12.51 16.98 -4.57
C ALA A 222 13.96 16.94 -4.09
N ASP A 223 14.89 17.59 -4.80
CA ASP A 223 16.29 17.75 -4.37
C ASP A 223 16.36 18.40 -3.00
N LYS A 224 15.69 19.53 -2.83
CA LYS A 224 15.62 20.24 -1.54
C LYS A 224 15.05 19.36 -0.45
N ALA A 225 13.91 18.69 -0.71
CA ALA A 225 13.25 17.86 0.29
C ALA A 225 14.11 16.69 0.80
N VAL A 226 14.93 16.10 -0.07
CA VAL A 226 15.88 15.04 0.31
C VAL A 226 17.07 15.62 1.08
N ASN A 227 17.68 16.72 0.59
CA ASN A 227 18.89 17.28 1.17
C ASN A 227 18.67 17.95 2.54
N THR A 228 17.48 18.50 2.80
CA THR A 228 17.12 19.09 4.09
C THR A 228 16.29 18.13 4.98
N GLY A 229 16.00 16.95 4.48
CA GLY A 229 15.40 15.86 5.22
C GLY A 229 16.33 15.27 6.28
N TYR A 230 15.82 14.37 7.10
CA TYR A 230 16.61 13.74 8.15
C TYR A 230 16.29 12.25 8.32
N ARG A 231 17.25 11.52 8.90
CA ARG A 231 17.08 10.10 9.20
C ARG A 231 16.48 9.93 10.61
N ASP A 232 15.46 9.09 10.71
CA ASP A 232 14.77 8.73 11.94
C ASP A 232 14.66 7.20 12.03
N LEU A 233 15.64 6.55 12.64
CA LEU A 233 15.80 5.08 12.67
C LEU A 233 15.90 4.52 11.24
N ASP A 234 14.95 3.66 10.85
CA ASP A 234 14.87 3.04 9.53
C ASP A 234 14.20 3.97 8.49
N PHE A 235 13.70 5.12 8.93
CA PHE A 235 12.96 6.06 8.09
C PHE A 235 13.83 7.21 7.62
N CYS A 236 13.60 7.64 6.38
CA CYS A 236 14.17 8.84 5.79
C CYS A 236 13.03 9.83 5.58
N ARG A 237 12.95 10.84 6.43
CA ARG A 237 11.91 11.86 6.38
C ARG A 237 12.30 12.94 5.40
N LEU A 238 11.46 13.15 4.40
CA LEU A 238 11.58 14.30 3.50
C LEU A 238 11.22 15.58 4.25
N ASP A 239 11.86 16.71 3.90
CA ASP A 239 11.49 18.00 4.45
C ASP A 239 10.05 18.34 4.06
N GLU A 240 9.21 18.58 5.06
CA GLU A 240 7.77 18.78 4.89
C GLU A 240 7.45 20.04 4.08
N ALA A 241 8.13 21.14 4.34
CA ALA A 241 7.87 22.40 3.65
C ALA A 241 8.25 22.33 2.18
N ALA A 242 9.43 21.77 1.88
CA ALA A 242 9.91 21.62 0.50
C ALA A 242 9.05 20.66 -0.29
N PHE A 243 8.68 19.50 0.28
CA PHE A 243 7.87 18.50 -0.41
C PHE A 243 6.41 18.93 -0.58
N THR A 244 5.85 19.63 0.40
CA THR A 244 4.48 20.18 0.31
C THR A 244 4.37 21.28 -0.75
N ALA A 245 5.42 22.05 -0.97
CA ALA A 245 5.49 23.05 -2.04
C ALA A 245 5.70 22.45 -3.44
N CYS A 246 6.10 21.16 -3.53
CA CYS A 246 6.33 20.49 -4.81
C CYS A 246 5.03 20.37 -5.61
N PRO A 247 5.03 20.71 -6.93
CA PRO A 247 3.89 20.43 -7.80
C PRO A 247 3.54 18.94 -7.81
N SER A 248 2.25 18.64 -7.91
CA SER A 248 1.76 17.25 -7.97
C SER A 248 1.56 16.82 -9.41
N ASP A 249 2.40 15.88 -9.87
CA ASP A 249 2.31 15.35 -11.23
C ASP A 249 2.76 13.89 -11.30
N SER A 250 2.31 13.16 -12.33
CA SER A 250 2.78 11.80 -12.58
C SER A 250 4.09 11.79 -13.36
N ILE A 251 4.87 10.73 -13.22
CA ILE A 251 6.08 10.51 -14.03
C ILE A 251 5.75 10.44 -15.53
N ASP A 252 4.56 9.94 -15.85
CA ASP A 252 4.08 9.82 -17.22
C ASP A 252 3.97 11.21 -17.87
N TYR A 253 3.24 12.13 -17.24
CA TYR A 253 3.07 13.50 -17.74
C TYR A 253 4.34 14.35 -17.59
N ALA A 254 5.02 14.25 -16.45
CA ALA A 254 6.18 15.10 -16.19
C ALA A 254 7.41 14.77 -17.06
N VAL A 255 7.56 13.50 -17.48
CA VAL A 255 8.77 13.04 -18.18
C VAL A 255 8.46 12.18 -19.39
N MET A 256 7.67 11.09 -19.23
CA MET A 256 7.60 10.02 -20.23
C MET A 256 6.90 10.44 -21.52
N GLU A 257 5.96 11.38 -21.48
CA GLU A 257 5.29 11.94 -22.65
C GLU A 257 6.17 12.92 -23.45
N HIS A 258 7.23 13.46 -22.82
CA HIS A 258 8.04 14.52 -23.40
C HIS A 258 9.44 14.05 -23.86
N THR A 259 9.97 13.01 -23.23
CA THR A 259 11.31 12.52 -23.55
C THR A 259 11.36 11.78 -24.88
N GLN A 260 12.48 11.97 -25.62
CA GLN A 260 12.76 11.25 -26.86
C GLN A 260 13.44 9.89 -26.61
N ASP A 261 13.83 9.61 -25.37
CA ASP A 261 14.61 8.42 -25.00
C ASP A 261 13.75 7.35 -24.29
N ALA A 262 12.42 7.50 -24.35
CA ALA A 262 11.49 6.50 -23.83
C ALA A 262 11.49 5.23 -24.69
N VAL A 263 11.63 4.09 -24.00
CA VAL A 263 11.65 2.74 -24.62
C VAL A 263 10.55 1.91 -24.00
N VAL A 264 9.74 1.25 -24.81
CA VAL A 264 8.76 0.27 -24.34
C VAL A 264 9.30 -1.16 -24.47
N VAL A 265 9.23 -1.89 -23.37
CA VAL A 265 9.52 -3.33 -23.29
C VAL A 265 8.20 -4.08 -23.19
N PRO A 266 7.74 -4.75 -24.24
CA PRO A 266 6.50 -5.52 -24.20
C PRO A 266 6.58 -6.65 -23.16
N ALA A 267 5.52 -6.82 -22.38
CA ALA A 267 5.47 -7.81 -21.32
C ALA A 267 4.08 -8.48 -21.23
N ASP A 268 4.04 -9.78 -21.49
CA ASP A 268 2.86 -10.60 -21.20
C ASP A 268 3.13 -11.38 -19.91
N ILE A 269 2.77 -10.77 -18.81
CA ILE A 269 3.14 -11.17 -17.45
C ILE A 269 1.94 -11.47 -16.54
N GLY A 270 0.72 -11.52 -17.11
CA GLY A 270 -0.50 -11.62 -16.29
C GLY A 270 -0.65 -10.42 -15.34
N TRP A 271 -0.48 -9.22 -15.87
CA TRP A 271 -0.55 -7.99 -15.09
C TRP A 271 -1.98 -7.52 -14.87
N SER A 272 -2.25 -7.03 -13.66
CA SER A 272 -3.47 -6.29 -13.31
C SER A 272 -3.14 -5.21 -12.27
N ASP A 273 -3.76 -4.05 -12.42
CA ASP A 273 -3.70 -3.00 -11.40
C ASP A 273 -4.63 -3.26 -10.20
N VAL A 274 -5.51 -4.29 -10.29
CA VAL A 274 -6.54 -4.63 -9.29
C VAL A 274 -7.30 -3.37 -8.84
N GLY A 275 -7.71 -2.56 -9.82
CA GLY A 275 -8.36 -1.27 -9.57
C GLY A 275 -9.81 -1.36 -9.11
N SER A 276 -10.41 -2.55 -9.16
CA SER A 276 -11.81 -2.81 -8.79
C SER A 276 -12.01 -4.24 -8.27
N TRP A 277 -13.18 -4.51 -7.72
CA TRP A 277 -13.57 -5.86 -7.31
C TRP A 277 -13.72 -6.81 -8.50
N SER A 278 -14.14 -6.32 -9.68
CA SER A 278 -14.16 -7.13 -10.91
C SER A 278 -12.76 -7.53 -11.34
N ALA A 279 -11.81 -6.59 -11.34
CA ALA A 279 -10.41 -6.88 -11.67
C ALA A 279 -9.78 -7.85 -10.66
N LEU A 280 -10.17 -7.79 -9.38
CA LEU A 280 -9.75 -8.78 -8.39
C LEU A 280 -10.32 -10.16 -8.68
N TRP A 281 -11.61 -10.25 -9.08
CA TRP A 281 -12.22 -11.50 -9.49
C TRP A 281 -11.48 -12.12 -10.67
N GLU A 282 -11.13 -11.34 -11.69
CA GLU A 282 -10.43 -11.83 -12.90
C GLU A 282 -9.08 -12.51 -12.62
N VAL A 283 -8.34 -12.04 -11.61
CA VAL A 283 -7.00 -12.58 -11.25
C VAL A 283 -7.05 -13.67 -10.17
N GLN A 284 -8.24 -14.07 -9.71
CA GLN A 284 -8.39 -15.13 -8.72
C GLN A 284 -8.68 -16.48 -9.39
N GLN A 285 -8.41 -17.57 -8.67
CA GLN A 285 -8.83 -18.90 -9.10
C GLN A 285 -10.34 -19.04 -8.98
N HIS A 286 -10.97 -19.56 -10.02
CA HIS A 286 -12.39 -19.79 -10.08
C HIS A 286 -12.72 -21.28 -9.88
N ASP A 287 -13.89 -21.54 -9.27
CA ASP A 287 -14.50 -22.87 -9.31
C ASP A 287 -15.13 -23.16 -10.69
N GLU A 288 -15.72 -24.35 -10.85
CA GLU A 288 -16.38 -24.78 -12.09
C GLU A 288 -17.57 -23.91 -12.50
N ASN A 289 -18.11 -23.11 -11.59
CA ASN A 289 -19.21 -22.18 -11.83
C ASN A 289 -18.71 -20.72 -12.03
N GLY A 290 -17.41 -20.50 -12.12
CA GLY A 290 -16.82 -19.17 -12.30
C GLY A 290 -16.78 -18.33 -11.02
N ASN A 291 -16.96 -18.94 -9.84
CA ASN A 291 -16.92 -18.20 -8.58
C ASN A 291 -15.50 -18.17 -8.00
N ALA A 292 -15.12 -17.02 -7.46
CA ALA A 292 -13.95 -16.86 -6.61
C ALA A 292 -14.40 -16.66 -5.15
N LYS A 293 -13.81 -17.42 -4.21
CA LYS A 293 -14.18 -17.34 -2.79
C LYS A 293 -12.97 -17.29 -1.87
N ARG A 294 -13.10 -16.57 -0.78
CA ARG A 294 -12.09 -16.52 0.29
C ARG A 294 -12.77 -16.41 1.66
N GLY A 295 -12.24 -17.15 2.65
CA GLY A 295 -12.78 -17.20 4.00
C GLY A 295 -13.86 -18.28 4.20
N ASP A 296 -14.68 -18.13 5.22
CA ASP A 296 -15.76 -19.07 5.53
C ASP A 296 -16.98 -18.75 4.67
N VAL A 297 -17.06 -19.41 3.49
CA VAL A 297 -18.06 -19.11 2.45
C VAL A 297 -18.80 -20.38 2.03
N TYR A 298 -20.14 -20.34 2.08
CA TYR A 298 -21.06 -21.35 1.54
C TYR A 298 -21.73 -20.81 0.26
N LEU A 299 -21.67 -21.56 -0.84
CA LEU A 299 -22.29 -21.21 -2.12
C LEU A 299 -23.25 -22.31 -2.56
N ASP A 300 -24.47 -21.96 -2.96
CA ASP A 300 -25.47 -22.86 -3.52
C ASP A 300 -26.17 -22.17 -4.70
N GLY A 301 -26.05 -22.74 -5.92
CA GLY A 301 -26.62 -22.17 -7.14
C GLY A 301 -26.07 -20.78 -7.51
N VAL A 302 -24.80 -20.49 -7.15
CA VAL A 302 -24.13 -19.21 -7.39
C VAL A 302 -23.19 -19.35 -8.61
N LYS A 303 -23.16 -18.30 -9.47
CA LYS A 303 -22.30 -18.27 -10.68
C LYS A 303 -21.59 -16.93 -10.82
N ASN A 304 -20.39 -16.97 -11.45
CA ASN A 304 -19.60 -15.81 -11.88
C ASN A 304 -19.41 -14.74 -10.78
N SER A 305 -19.30 -15.13 -9.53
CA SER A 305 -19.39 -14.24 -8.39
C SER A 305 -18.09 -14.24 -7.58
N LEU A 306 -17.83 -13.13 -6.89
CA LEU A 306 -16.76 -13.00 -5.90
C LEU A 306 -17.39 -12.93 -4.52
N VAL A 307 -17.04 -13.86 -3.63
CA VAL A 307 -17.50 -13.84 -2.24
C VAL A 307 -16.32 -13.93 -1.29
N ARG A 308 -16.18 -12.92 -0.45
CA ARG A 308 -15.09 -12.80 0.52
C ARG A 308 -15.64 -12.55 1.93
N ALA A 309 -15.27 -13.43 2.85
CA ALA A 309 -15.63 -13.40 4.27
C ALA A 309 -14.37 -13.23 5.11
N GLU A 310 -14.24 -12.12 5.84
CA GLU A 310 -13.08 -11.85 6.69
C GLU A 310 -13.32 -12.25 8.16
N SER A 311 -14.56 -12.28 8.62
CA SER A 311 -14.82 -12.46 10.06
C SER A 311 -15.92 -13.45 10.40
N ARG A 312 -16.89 -13.65 9.53
CA ARG A 312 -18.04 -14.55 9.80
C ARG A 312 -18.39 -15.37 8.59
N ILE A 313 -19.18 -16.43 8.76
CA ILE A 313 -19.70 -17.20 7.64
C ILE A 313 -20.57 -16.31 6.72
N VAL A 314 -20.33 -16.40 5.41
CA VAL A 314 -21.14 -15.78 4.37
C VAL A 314 -21.77 -16.86 3.51
N ALA A 315 -23.10 -17.02 3.58
CA ALA A 315 -23.86 -17.93 2.76
C ALA A 315 -24.54 -17.17 1.63
N VAL A 316 -24.34 -17.62 0.38
CA VAL A 316 -24.93 -17.03 -0.83
C VAL A 316 -25.68 -18.12 -1.59
N VAL A 317 -26.94 -17.85 -1.97
CA VAL A 317 -27.81 -18.84 -2.59
C VAL A 317 -28.56 -18.25 -3.79
N GLY A 318 -28.48 -18.94 -4.94
CA GLY A 318 -29.36 -18.71 -6.09
C GLY A 318 -29.17 -17.38 -6.81
N VAL A 319 -27.96 -16.84 -6.84
CA VAL A 319 -27.63 -15.54 -7.49
C VAL A 319 -26.40 -15.66 -8.38
N GLU A 320 -26.24 -14.71 -9.29
CA GLU A 320 -25.13 -14.67 -10.23
C GLU A 320 -24.59 -13.25 -10.42
N ASP A 321 -23.36 -13.13 -10.92
CA ASP A 321 -22.69 -11.86 -11.27
C ASP A 321 -22.61 -10.85 -10.12
N ILE A 322 -22.42 -11.32 -8.90
CA ILE A 322 -22.31 -10.45 -7.71
C ILE A 322 -20.92 -10.47 -7.08
N VAL A 323 -20.66 -9.40 -6.37
CA VAL A 323 -19.55 -9.24 -5.44
C VAL A 323 -20.12 -9.09 -4.04
N VAL A 324 -19.71 -9.99 -3.14
CA VAL A 324 -20.04 -9.91 -1.71
C VAL A 324 -18.74 -9.84 -0.94
N VAL A 325 -18.56 -8.80 -0.13
CA VAL A 325 -17.38 -8.62 0.71
C VAL A 325 -17.82 -8.27 2.11
N GLU A 326 -17.51 -9.15 3.03
CA GLU A 326 -17.82 -8.99 4.45
C GLU A 326 -16.55 -8.65 5.22
N THR A 327 -16.65 -7.64 6.06
CA THR A 327 -15.69 -7.30 7.10
C THR A 327 -16.43 -7.19 8.43
N GLN A 328 -15.71 -7.13 9.54
CA GLN A 328 -16.30 -7.11 10.87
C GLN A 328 -17.34 -5.98 11.06
N ASP A 329 -17.16 -4.84 10.37
CA ASP A 329 -17.95 -3.61 10.51
C ASP A 329 -18.75 -3.21 9.27
N ALA A 330 -18.60 -3.93 8.16
CA ALA A 330 -19.31 -3.58 6.93
C ALA A 330 -19.53 -4.79 6.01
N VAL A 331 -20.61 -4.75 5.22
CA VAL A 331 -20.88 -5.70 4.14
C VAL A 331 -21.14 -4.92 2.87
N LEU A 332 -20.42 -5.24 1.80
CA LEU A 332 -20.67 -4.77 0.44
C LEU A 332 -21.37 -5.89 -0.34
N VAL A 333 -22.48 -5.56 -0.98
CA VAL A 333 -23.12 -6.40 -2.01
C VAL A 333 -23.29 -5.51 -3.25
N ALA A 334 -22.75 -5.94 -4.37
CA ALA A 334 -22.80 -5.19 -5.62
C ALA A 334 -22.94 -6.14 -6.82
N HIS A 335 -23.59 -5.70 -7.90
CA HIS A 335 -23.46 -6.37 -9.19
C HIS A 335 -22.03 -6.15 -9.72
N LYS A 336 -21.44 -7.18 -10.31
CA LYS A 336 -20.04 -7.18 -10.78
C LYS A 336 -19.72 -6.02 -11.72
N ASP A 337 -20.67 -5.65 -12.61
CA ASP A 337 -20.50 -4.55 -13.56
C ASP A 337 -20.71 -3.15 -12.93
N GLN A 338 -21.15 -3.08 -11.68
CA GLN A 338 -21.44 -1.82 -10.99
C GLN A 338 -20.42 -1.48 -9.87
N VAL A 339 -19.37 -2.28 -9.72
CA VAL A 339 -18.39 -2.14 -8.63
C VAL A 339 -17.61 -0.81 -8.66
N GLN A 340 -17.54 -0.14 -9.81
CA GLN A 340 -16.95 1.22 -9.89
C GLN A 340 -17.71 2.24 -9.02
N ARG A 341 -19.01 2.00 -8.76
CA ARG A 341 -19.83 2.84 -7.89
C ARG A 341 -19.51 2.73 -6.40
N VAL A 342 -18.67 1.79 -6.00
CA VAL A 342 -18.19 1.66 -4.60
C VAL A 342 -17.56 2.97 -4.11
N LYS A 343 -16.94 3.76 -4.99
CA LYS A 343 -16.45 5.10 -4.64
C LYS A 343 -17.56 6.00 -4.06
N GLN A 344 -18.79 5.94 -4.60
CA GLN A 344 -19.93 6.72 -4.11
C GLN A 344 -20.33 6.32 -2.68
N VAL A 345 -20.18 5.03 -2.31
CA VAL A 345 -20.40 4.57 -0.94
C VAL A 345 -19.40 5.23 0.01
N VAL A 346 -18.12 5.24 -0.37
CA VAL A 346 -17.05 5.89 0.42
C VAL A 346 -17.32 7.39 0.57
N ASP A 347 -17.74 8.07 -0.51
CA ASP A 347 -18.05 9.50 -0.48
C ASP A 347 -19.29 9.77 0.41
N HIS A 348 -20.29 8.87 0.39
CA HIS A 348 -21.44 8.95 1.29
C HIS A 348 -21.03 8.78 2.77
N LEU A 349 -20.18 7.79 3.09
CA LEU A 349 -19.66 7.61 4.46
C LEU A 349 -18.93 8.87 4.96
N LYS A 350 -18.10 9.48 4.11
CA LYS A 350 -17.42 10.74 4.42
C LYS A 350 -18.41 11.87 4.71
N SER A 351 -19.45 12.02 3.87
CA SER A 351 -20.46 13.07 4.03
C SER A 351 -21.30 12.92 5.30
N LYS A 352 -21.33 11.71 5.88
CA LYS A 352 -22.02 11.38 7.14
C LYS A 352 -21.06 11.31 8.33
N GLU A 353 -19.79 11.70 8.14
CA GLU A 353 -18.75 11.65 9.18
C GLU A 353 -18.55 10.27 9.82
N ARG A 354 -18.87 9.21 9.06
CA ARG A 354 -18.70 7.84 9.50
C ARG A 354 -17.25 7.40 9.36
N THR A 355 -16.78 6.56 10.27
CA THR A 355 -15.36 6.16 10.35
C THR A 355 -15.00 4.93 9.52
N GLU A 356 -15.97 4.20 8.97
CA GLU A 356 -15.76 2.95 8.23
C GLU A 356 -15.06 3.16 6.87
N HIS A 357 -14.83 4.38 6.45
CA HIS A 357 -13.95 4.69 5.32
C HIS A 357 -12.50 4.96 5.75
N LEU A 358 -12.25 5.23 7.04
CA LEU A 358 -10.94 5.52 7.59
C LEU A 358 -10.28 4.29 8.21
N HIS A 359 -10.97 3.63 9.13
CA HIS A 359 -10.43 2.57 9.98
C HIS A 359 -11.24 1.27 9.83
N HIS A 360 -10.56 0.15 10.01
CA HIS A 360 -11.18 -1.11 10.43
C HIS A 360 -11.39 -1.11 11.94
N THR A 361 -12.19 -2.04 12.43
CA THR A 361 -12.29 -2.33 13.88
C THR A 361 -10.93 -2.68 14.47
N ARG A 362 -10.05 -3.34 13.69
CA ARG A 362 -8.66 -3.59 14.07
C ARG A 362 -7.74 -2.49 13.56
N VAL A 363 -7.02 -1.87 14.49
CA VAL A 363 -6.08 -0.77 14.22
C VAL A 363 -4.67 -1.20 14.60
N TYR A 364 -3.75 -1.18 13.62
CA TYR A 364 -2.36 -1.55 13.82
C TYR A 364 -1.55 -0.39 14.40
N ARG A 365 -0.63 -0.73 15.30
CA ARG A 365 0.30 0.18 15.98
C ARG A 365 1.70 -0.43 15.99
N PRO A 366 2.77 0.33 16.23
CA PRO A 366 4.12 -0.22 16.32
C PRO A 366 4.25 -1.35 17.34
N TRP A 367 3.60 -1.19 18.48
CA TRP A 367 3.60 -2.15 19.57
C TRP A 367 2.70 -3.38 19.38
N GLY A 368 1.86 -3.40 18.33
CA GLY A 368 0.90 -4.48 18.07
C GLY A 368 -0.36 -3.97 17.40
N HIS A 369 -1.52 -4.29 17.96
CA HIS A 369 -2.80 -3.79 17.46
C HIS A 369 -3.87 -3.79 18.56
N TYR A 370 -4.90 -3.01 18.35
CA TYR A 370 -6.14 -3.14 19.13
C TYR A 370 -7.32 -3.37 18.18
N GLU A 371 -8.39 -3.93 18.74
CA GLU A 371 -9.62 -4.24 18.03
C GLU A 371 -10.81 -3.83 18.88
N GLY A 372 -11.68 -2.97 18.36
CA GLY A 372 -12.95 -2.62 18.99
C GLY A 372 -13.88 -3.82 19.00
N ILE A 373 -14.43 -4.17 20.17
CA ILE A 373 -15.34 -5.28 20.34
C ILE A 373 -16.77 -4.75 20.47
N ASP A 374 -16.98 -3.75 21.32
CA ASP A 374 -18.29 -3.16 21.60
C ASP A 374 -18.11 -1.71 22.09
N ALA A 375 -19.10 -0.87 21.84
CA ALA A 375 -19.10 0.52 22.29
C ALA A 375 -20.52 1.05 22.52
N GLY A 376 -20.68 1.89 23.51
CA GLY A 376 -21.87 2.64 23.81
C GLY A 376 -21.54 4.07 24.26
N ASP A 377 -22.55 4.84 24.65
CA ASP A 377 -22.39 6.26 24.98
C ASP A 377 -21.33 6.53 26.07
N ARG A 378 -21.15 5.59 27.00
CA ARG A 378 -20.29 5.76 28.17
C ARG A 378 -19.28 4.64 28.36
N PHE A 379 -19.14 3.71 27.40
CA PHE A 379 -18.15 2.66 27.47
C PHE A 379 -17.62 2.27 26.11
N GLN A 380 -16.42 1.70 26.08
CA GLN A 380 -15.80 1.09 24.93
C GLN A 380 -15.01 -0.14 25.39
N VAL A 381 -15.14 -1.25 24.66
CA VAL A 381 -14.39 -2.48 24.91
C VAL A 381 -13.43 -2.73 23.77
N LYS A 382 -12.15 -2.91 24.11
CA LYS A 382 -11.10 -3.21 23.13
C LYS A 382 -10.38 -4.50 23.50
N ARG A 383 -10.01 -5.28 22.50
CA ARG A 383 -8.97 -6.31 22.62
C ARG A 383 -7.65 -5.69 22.19
N ILE A 384 -6.65 -5.76 23.06
CA ILE A 384 -5.31 -5.25 22.78
C ILE A 384 -4.35 -6.42 22.70
N THR A 385 -3.53 -6.44 21.65
CA THR A 385 -2.44 -7.40 21.46
C THR A 385 -1.13 -6.64 21.43
N VAL A 386 -0.22 -6.96 22.37
CA VAL A 386 1.11 -6.35 22.47
C VAL A 386 2.17 -7.36 22.10
N LYS A 387 3.03 -7.04 21.13
CA LYS A 387 4.13 -7.91 20.70
C LYS A 387 5.14 -8.13 21.82
N PRO A 388 5.90 -9.23 21.79
CA PRO A 388 6.99 -9.47 22.74
C PRO A 388 7.99 -8.29 22.78
N GLY A 389 8.30 -7.84 24.01
CA GLY A 389 9.22 -6.74 24.26
C GLY A 389 8.67 -5.34 24.00
N GLU A 390 7.48 -5.20 23.44
CA GLU A 390 6.88 -3.92 23.10
C GLU A 390 6.05 -3.32 24.25
N LYS A 391 5.80 -2.01 24.16
CA LYS A 391 5.04 -1.27 25.17
C LYS A 391 4.26 -0.13 24.58
N LEU A 392 3.14 0.21 25.20
CA LEU A 392 2.38 1.41 24.89
C LEU A 392 3.09 2.66 25.42
N SER A 393 2.65 3.85 25.01
CA SER A 393 3.10 5.11 25.61
C SER A 393 2.76 5.18 27.10
N LEU A 394 3.53 5.93 27.86
CA LEU A 394 3.09 6.40 29.17
C LEU A 394 2.05 7.50 28.93
N GLN A 395 0.82 7.30 29.38
CA GLN A 395 -0.33 8.13 29.03
C GLN A 395 -1.27 8.31 30.22
N MET A 396 -2.17 9.31 30.12
CA MET A 396 -3.32 9.44 31.01
C MET A 396 -4.54 9.94 30.26
N HIS A 397 -5.71 9.85 30.89
CA HIS A 397 -7.00 10.31 30.39
C HIS A 397 -7.70 11.21 31.40
N HIS A 398 -8.31 12.28 30.94
CA HIS A 398 -9.04 13.22 31.83
C HIS A 398 -10.47 12.77 32.09
N HIS A 399 -11.09 12.00 31.19
CA HIS A 399 -12.55 11.75 31.22
C HIS A 399 -12.95 10.30 31.29
N ARG A 400 -11.97 9.35 31.24
CA ARG A 400 -12.24 7.90 31.29
C ARG A 400 -11.33 7.17 32.25
N ALA A 401 -11.89 6.10 32.84
CA ALA A 401 -11.16 5.08 33.57
C ALA A 401 -11.05 3.81 32.71
N GLU A 402 -10.12 2.92 33.06
CA GLU A 402 -9.92 1.69 32.31
C GLU A 402 -9.84 0.48 33.26
N HIS A 403 -10.42 -0.64 32.81
CA HIS A 403 -10.26 -1.95 33.42
C HIS A 403 -9.54 -2.87 32.43
N TRP A 404 -8.44 -3.46 32.84
CA TRP A 404 -7.65 -4.37 32.02
C TRP A 404 -7.71 -5.78 32.60
N VAL A 405 -8.02 -6.76 31.75
CA VAL A 405 -7.99 -8.18 32.07
C VAL A 405 -6.98 -8.89 31.17
N VAL A 406 -6.00 -9.55 31.75
CA VAL A 406 -5.02 -10.34 30.98
C VAL A 406 -5.67 -11.64 30.54
N VAL A 407 -5.78 -11.84 29.22
CA VAL A 407 -6.34 -13.05 28.63
C VAL A 407 -5.27 -14.11 28.42
N SER A 408 -4.10 -13.71 27.90
CA SER A 408 -2.94 -14.59 27.77
C SER A 408 -1.63 -13.80 27.79
N GLY A 409 -0.59 -14.42 28.31
CA GLY A 409 0.73 -13.82 28.45
C GLY A 409 0.92 -13.16 29.83
N THR A 410 1.93 -12.28 29.94
CA THR A 410 2.24 -11.54 31.17
C THR A 410 2.31 -10.06 30.87
N ALA A 411 1.55 -9.26 31.60
CA ALA A 411 1.54 -7.81 31.48
C ALA A 411 2.38 -7.16 32.59
N ARG A 412 3.29 -6.24 32.23
CA ARG A 412 3.84 -5.26 33.19
C ARG A 412 2.98 -4.01 33.09
N VAL A 413 2.36 -3.64 34.19
CA VAL A 413 1.47 -2.49 34.29
C VAL A 413 2.10 -1.44 35.19
N THR A 414 2.31 -0.24 34.65
CA THR A 414 2.60 0.97 35.43
C THR A 414 1.31 1.73 35.67
N CYS A 415 1.00 2.05 36.92
CA CYS A 415 -0.16 2.86 37.30
C CYS A 415 0.28 3.83 38.43
N GLY A 416 0.45 5.11 38.11
CA GLY A 416 1.13 6.07 38.96
C GLY A 416 2.57 5.62 39.25
N ASP A 417 2.93 5.57 40.54
CA ASP A 417 4.24 5.11 41.00
C ASP A 417 4.34 3.58 41.17
N LYS A 418 3.22 2.87 41.00
CA LYS A 418 3.17 1.42 41.20
C LYS A 418 3.44 0.69 39.88
N VAL A 419 4.38 -0.25 39.92
CA VAL A 419 4.63 -1.21 38.83
C VAL A 419 4.29 -2.60 39.32
N SER A 420 3.45 -3.31 38.57
CA SER A 420 3.00 -4.68 38.89
C SER A 420 3.13 -5.57 37.66
N LEU A 421 3.32 -6.86 37.90
CA LEU A 421 3.18 -7.91 36.90
C LEU A 421 1.82 -8.57 37.09
N LEU A 422 1.10 -8.75 36.00
CA LEU A 422 -0.18 -9.45 35.95
C LEU A 422 -0.03 -10.66 35.05
N SER A 423 -0.45 -11.80 35.54
CA SER A 423 -0.53 -13.06 34.81
C SER A 423 -1.91 -13.26 34.20
N GLU A 424 -2.07 -14.33 33.45
CA GLU A 424 -3.38 -14.73 32.88
C GLU A 424 -4.47 -14.75 33.95
N ASN A 425 -5.66 -14.29 33.58
CA ASN A 425 -6.84 -14.17 34.44
C ASN A 425 -6.72 -13.15 35.60
N GLU A 426 -5.65 -12.38 35.66
CA GLU A 426 -5.52 -11.24 36.57
C GLU A 426 -6.03 -9.96 35.90
N SER A 427 -6.45 -9.00 36.72
CA SER A 427 -6.99 -7.72 36.25
C SER A 427 -6.51 -6.54 37.06
N THR A 428 -6.60 -5.33 36.49
CA THR A 428 -6.29 -4.10 37.17
C THR A 428 -7.25 -2.99 36.78
N TYR A 429 -7.40 -2.00 37.66
CA TYR A 429 -8.16 -0.79 37.42
C TYR A 429 -7.21 0.40 37.31
N ILE A 430 -7.41 1.22 36.29
CA ILE A 430 -6.71 2.49 36.04
C ILE A 430 -7.69 3.64 36.29
N PRO A 431 -7.52 4.43 37.37
CA PRO A 431 -8.39 5.57 37.66
C PRO A 431 -8.25 6.69 36.64
N ILE A 432 -9.28 7.51 36.52
CA ILE A 432 -9.24 8.78 35.76
C ILE A 432 -8.06 9.63 36.25
N GLY A 433 -7.33 10.24 35.30
CA GLY A 433 -6.19 11.13 35.61
C GLY A 433 -4.92 10.43 36.05
N MET A 434 -4.90 9.09 36.10
CA MET A 434 -3.72 8.35 36.52
C MET A 434 -2.80 8.04 35.34
N ASN A 435 -1.52 8.35 35.47
CA ASN A 435 -0.50 7.96 34.50
C ASN A 435 -0.37 6.45 34.46
N HIS A 436 -0.42 5.86 33.27
CA HIS A 436 -0.36 4.41 33.14
C HIS A 436 0.32 3.97 31.85
N ARG A 437 0.85 2.73 31.86
CA ARG A 437 1.48 2.09 30.70
C ARG A 437 1.31 0.58 30.78
N LEU A 438 1.05 -0.04 29.61
CA LEU A 438 1.04 -1.47 29.39
C LEU A 438 2.31 -1.89 28.65
N GLU A 439 3.01 -2.91 29.16
CA GLU A 439 4.21 -3.49 28.54
C GLU A 439 4.08 -5.02 28.46
N ASN A 440 4.62 -5.62 27.41
CA ASN A 440 4.80 -7.06 27.31
C ASN A 440 6.26 -7.43 27.58
N PRO A 441 6.61 -7.86 28.80
CA PRO A 441 7.97 -8.29 29.10
C PRO A 441 8.28 -9.72 28.65
N GLY A 442 7.27 -10.45 28.13
CA GLY A 442 7.35 -11.86 27.75
C GLY A 442 7.90 -12.09 26.34
N LYS A 443 7.99 -13.37 25.98
CA LYS A 443 8.44 -13.83 24.65
C LYS A 443 7.27 -14.22 23.73
N LEU A 444 6.05 -14.24 24.26
CA LEU A 444 4.81 -14.50 23.52
C LEU A 444 3.97 -13.23 23.45
N PRO A 445 3.07 -13.09 22.45
CA PRO A 445 2.13 -11.99 22.42
C PRO A 445 1.30 -11.90 23.71
N LEU A 446 1.14 -10.68 24.21
CA LEU A 446 0.25 -10.38 25.34
C LEU A 446 -1.13 -9.99 24.79
N HIS A 447 -2.17 -10.63 25.28
CA HIS A 447 -3.57 -10.28 24.96
C HIS A 447 -4.29 -9.80 26.19
N ILE A 448 -4.90 -8.63 26.10
CA ILE A 448 -5.79 -8.10 27.14
C ILE A 448 -7.16 -7.70 26.59
N ILE A 449 -8.15 -7.72 27.44
CA ILE A 449 -9.41 -7.02 27.26
C ILE A 449 -9.36 -5.75 28.08
N GLU A 450 -9.59 -4.64 27.42
CA GLU A 450 -9.70 -3.30 28.01
C GLU A 450 -11.15 -2.86 27.97
N VAL A 451 -11.69 -2.46 29.11
CA VAL A 451 -12.98 -1.78 29.21
C VAL A 451 -12.73 -0.34 29.63
N GLN A 452 -12.99 0.57 28.75
CA GLN A 452 -12.96 2.02 29.02
C GLN A 452 -14.36 2.47 29.45
N SER A 453 -14.47 3.31 30.46
CA SER A 453 -15.73 3.90 30.89
C SER A 453 -15.56 5.33 31.32
N GLY A 454 -16.48 6.21 30.88
CA GLY A 454 -16.35 7.64 31.15
C GLY A 454 -17.37 8.50 30.42
N SER A 455 -17.24 9.79 30.59
CA SER A 455 -18.10 10.78 29.93
C SER A 455 -17.62 11.14 28.51
N TYR A 456 -16.35 10.87 28.20
CA TYR A 456 -15.75 11.09 26.90
C TYR A 456 -14.72 10.00 26.61
N LEU A 457 -14.79 9.42 25.41
CA LEU A 457 -14.00 8.25 25.01
C LEU A 457 -13.14 8.52 23.77
N GLY A 458 -13.05 9.77 23.30
CA GLY A 458 -12.27 10.17 22.12
C GLY A 458 -10.77 9.90 22.30
N GLU A 459 -10.07 9.60 21.21
CA GLU A 459 -8.61 9.37 21.21
C GLU A 459 -7.82 10.66 21.50
N ASP A 460 -8.43 11.83 21.34
CA ASP A 460 -7.89 13.15 21.70
C ASP A 460 -7.87 13.43 23.21
N ASP A 461 -8.55 12.59 24.03
CA ASP A 461 -8.41 12.59 25.51
C ASP A 461 -7.09 11.96 25.99
N ILE A 462 -6.27 11.40 25.08
CA ILE A 462 -4.99 10.78 25.43
C ILE A 462 -3.90 11.81 25.57
N VAL A 463 -3.43 12.05 26.79
CA VAL A 463 -2.21 12.81 27.07
C VAL A 463 -1.02 11.86 27.14
N ARG A 464 -0.05 12.00 26.23
CA ARG A 464 1.16 11.15 26.17
C ARG A 464 2.34 11.87 26.80
N PHE A 465 3.01 11.22 27.75
CA PHE A 465 4.22 11.73 28.42
C PHE A 465 5.50 11.18 27.80
N GLU A 466 5.49 9.90 27.44
CA GLU A 466 6.60 9.23 26.79
C GLU A 466 6.05 8.39 25.62
N ASP A 467 6.40 8.74 24.40
CA ASP A 467 6.10 7.97 23.22
C ASP A 467 7.38 7.66 22.42
N ILE A 468 7.92 6.45 22.61
CA ILE A 468 9.14 5.99 21.93
C ILE A 468 8.97 5.89 20.42
N TYR A 469 7.73 5.91 19.93
CA TYR A 469 7.41 5.77 18.50
C TYR A 469 7.16 7.12 17.81
N LYS A 470 7.29 8.25 18.54
CA LYS A 470 7.12 9.63 18.02
C LYS A 470 5.85 9.78 17.16
N ARG A 471 4.68 9.48 17.77
CA ARG A 471 3.37 9.54 17.10
C ARG A 471 2.67 10.88 17.25
N SER A 472 3.28 11.85 17.91
CA SER A 472 2.75 13.21 18.09
C SER A 472 3.10 14.09 16.92
#